data_ed821dcd207aba07ab5ef4cefb18b9bf
#
_entry.id   ed821dcd207aba07ab5ef4cefb18b9bf
#
_cell.length_a   1.000
_cell.length_b   1.000
_cell.length_c   1.000
_cell.angle_alpha   90.00
_cell.angle_beta   90.00
_cell.angle_gamma   90.00
#
_symmetry.space_group_name_H-M   'P 1'
#
loop_
_entity.id
_entity.type
_entity.pdbx_description
1 polymer ?
#
loop_
_entity_poly.entity_id
_entity_poly.type
_entity_poly.pdbx_seq_one_letter_code
_entity_poly.pdbx_strand_id
1 'polypeptide(L)' 'MSNELLQNLIKKIEITYGSIWKASHILDVDYSTLLRWRKEQQKPNTATLERIAEEMNRN' A
#
# COMPACT_ATOMS: atom_id res chain seq x y z
N MET A 1 -9.04 -6.35 -14.45
CA MET A 1 -8.45 -6.54 -14.21
C MET A 1 -7.98 -6.09 -13.37
N SER A 2 -7.63 -5.85 -12.88
CA SER A 2 -7.07 -5.53 -12.32
C SER A 2 -6.95 -4.88 -11.20
N ASN A 3 -7.77 -4.23 -10.68
CA ASN A 3 -7.77 -3.51 -9.45
C ASN A 3 -7.91 -4.40 -8.24
N GLU A 4 -8.24 -5.64 -8.48
CA GLU A 4 -8.37 -6.60 -7.41
C GLU A 4 -7.05 -6.82 -6.67
N LEU A 5 -5.95 -6.89 -7.42
CA LEU A 5 -4.63 -7.07 -6.80
C LEU A 5 -4.26 -5.86 -5.95
N LEU A 6 -4.57 -4.67 -6.46
CA LEU A 6 -4.27 -3.46 -5.71
C LEU A 6 -5.11 -3.37 -4.44
N GLN A 7 -6.39 -3.70 -4.53
CA GLN A 7 -7.26 -3.66 -3.38
C GLN A 7 -6.84 -4.68 -2.33
N ASN A 8 -6.39 -5.84 -2.78
CA ASN A 8 -5.89 -6.85 -1.84
C ASN A 8 -4.62 -6.38 -1.15
N LEU A 9 -3.76 -5.68 -1.88
CA LEU A 9 -2.54 -5.14 -1.28
C LEU A 9 -2.88 -4.09 -0.23
N ILE A 10 -3.80 -3.19 -0.53
CA ILE A 10 -4.20 -2.15 0.41
C ILE A 10 -4.80 -2.76 1.66
N LYS A 11 -5.63 -3.77 1.50
CA LYS A 11 -6.21 -4.47 2.64
C LYS A 11 -5.14 -5.10 3.50
N LYS A 12 -4.18 -5.74 2.87
CA LYS A 12 -3.09 -6.40 3.58
C LYS A 12 -2.24 -5.37 4.32
N ILE A 13 -2.00 -4.23 3.70
CA ILE A 13 -1.26 -3.14 4.35
C ILE A 13 -2.00 -2.68 5.59
N GLU A 14 -3.29 -2.47 5.47
CA GLU A 14 -4.09 -1.99 6.58
C GLU A 14 -4.06 -2.98 7.74
N ILE A 15 -4.20 -4.26 7.44
CA ILE A 15 -4.19 -5.30 8.47
C ILE A 15 -2.81 -5.43 9.10
N THR A 16 -1.77 -5.39 8.28
CA THR A 16 -0.40 -5.60 8.76
C THR A 16 0.04 -4.50 9.70
N TYR A 17 -0.30 -3.25 9.39
CA TYR A 17 0.20 -2.11 10.16
C TYR A 17 -0.85 -1.50 11.07
N GLY A 18 -2.08 -1.95 10.99
CA GLY A 18 -3.14 -1.49 11.88
C GLY A 18 -4.04 -0.43 11.28
N SER A 19 -3.51 0.40 10.39
CA SER A 19 -4.31 1.42 9.71
C SER A 19 -3.51 1.94 8.53
N ILE A 20 -4.20 2.58 7.61
CA ILE A 20 -3.54 3.20 6.45
C ILE A 20 -2.62 4.33 6.93
N TRP A 21 -3.05 5.06 7.95
CA TRP A 21 -2.25 6.17 8.47
C TRP A 21 -0.92 5.66 9.05
N LYS A 22 -0.98 4.62 9.86
CA LYS A 22 0.24 4.03 10.41
C LYS A 22 1.13 3.47 9.31
N ALA A 23 0.51 2.84 8.33
CA ALA A 23 1.27 2.29 7.21
C ALA A 23 2.02 3.37 6.44
N SER A 24 1.40 4.53 6.29
CA SER A 24 2.04 5.62 5.57
C SER A 24 3.34 6.04 6.24
N HIS A 25 3.37 6.06 7.56
CA HIS A 25 4.59 6.41 8.29
C HIS A 25 5.63 5.30 8.21
N ILE A 26 5.20 4.07 8.37
CA ILE A 26 6.14 2.94 8.40
C ILE A 26 6.72 2.69 7.02
N LEU A 27 5.89 2.79 5.99
CA LEU A 27 6.32 2.52 4.62
C LEU A 27 6.93 3.75 3.95
N ASP A 28 6.85 4.89 4.60
CA ASP A 28 7.36 6.15 4.05
C ASP A 28 6.68 6.47 2.71
N VAL A 29 5.38 6.32 2.68
CA VAL A 29 4.55 6.66 1.54
C VAL A 29 3.50 7.66 2.01
N ASP A 30 3.27 8.71 1.23
CA ASP A 30 2.28 9.71 1.60
C ASP A 30 0.93 9.07 1.88
N TYR A 31 0.31 9.51 2.96
CA TYR A 31 -1.02 9.05 3.31
C TYR A 31 -2.01 9.29 2.16
N SER A 32 -1.95 10.48 1.56
CA SER A 32 -2.84 10.79 0.45
C SER A 32 -2.60 9.88 -0.76
N THR A 33 -1.35 9.47 -0.96
CA THR A 33 -1.01 8.54 -2.04
C THR A 33 -1.67 7.18 -1.79
N LEU A 34 -1.58 6.69 -0.56
CA LEU A 34 -2.23 5.42 -0.22
C LEU A 34 -3.74 5.51 -0.38
N LEU A 35 -4.32 6.65 -0.04
CA LEU A 35 -5.75 6.84 -0.24
C LEU A 35 -6.13 6.85 -1.72
N ARG A 36 -5.27 7.43 -2.57
CA ARG A 36 -5.52 7.42 -4.00
C ARG A 36 -5.46 6.01 -4.57
N TRP A 37 -4.52 5.21 -4.08
CA TRP A 37 -4.46 3.81 -4.48
C TRP A 37 -5.74 3.09 -4.06
N ARG A 38 -6.20 3.36 -2.85
CA ARG A 38 -7.40 2.73 -2.32
C ARG A 38 -8.62 3.10 -3.16
N LYS A 39 -8.67 4.33 -3.63
CA LYS A 39 -9.78 4.81 -4.47
C LYS A 39 -9.55 4.51 -5.95
N GLU A 40 -8.44 3.89 -6.28
CA GLU A 40 -8.09 3.54 -7.65
C GLU A 40 -7.90 4.76 -8.54
N GLN A 41 -7.52 5.87 -7.94
CA GLN A 41 -7.23 7.10 -8.67
C GLN A 41 -5.78 7.14 -9.13
N GLN A 42 -4.95 6.27 -8.59
CA GLN A 42 -3.54 6.22 -8.90
C GLN A 42 -3.05 4.81 -8.63
N LYS A 43 -2.07 4.36 -9.40
CA LYS A 43 -1.47 3.05 -9.18
C LYS A 43 -0.02 3.21 -8.78
N PRO A 44 0.47 2.37 -7.86
CA PRO A 44 1.89 2.39 -7.55
C PRO A 44 2.70 1.85 -8.71
N ASN A 45 3.93 2.36 -8.88
CA ASN A 45 4.79 1.80 -9.91
C ASN A 45 5.45 0.53 -9.37
N THR A 46 6.12 -0.20 -10.26
CA THR A 46 6.70 -1.49 -9.92
C THR A 46 7.74 -1.36 -8.81
N ALA A 47 8.60 -0.34 -8.88
CA ALA A 47 9.63 -0.16 -7.88
C ALA A 47 9.03 0.06 -6.49
N THR A 48 7.96 0.85 -6.42
CA THR A 48 7.29 1.11 -5.16
C THR A 48 6.65 -0.17 -4.62
N LEU A 49 6.02 -0.93 -5.50
CA LEU A 49 5.40 -2.19 -5.09
C LEU A 49 6.44 -3.15 -4.52
N GLU A 50 7.59 -3.24 -5.16
CA GLU A 50 8.65 -4.13 -4.70
C GLU A 50 9.18 -3.70 -3.34
N ARG A 51 9.34 -2.39 -3.15
CA ARG A 51 9.80 -1.86 -1.87
C ARG A 51 8.80 -2.18 -0.76
N ILE A 52 7.53 -1.99 -1.04
CA ILE A 52 6.49 -2.26 -0.04
C ILE A 52 6.45 -3.75 0.29
N ALA A 53 6.51 -4.59 -0.73
CA ALA A 53 6.50 -6.03 -0.52
C ALA A 53 7.68 -6.47 0.35
N GLU A 54 8.84 -5.88 0.11
CA GLU A 54 10.02 -6.18 0.89
C GLU A 54 9.85 -5.79 2.34
N GLU A 55 9.31 -4.61 2.57
CA GLU A 55 9.06 -4.15 3.93
C GLU A 55 8.07 -5.04 4.66
N MET A 56 7.03 -5.47 3.95
CA MET A 56 6.03 -6.32 4.56
C MET A 56 6.60 -7.71 4.88
N ASN A 57 7.53 -8.17 4.08
CA ASN A 57 8.16 -9.47 4.32
C ASN A 57 9.08 -9.46 5.53
N ARG A 58 9.54 -8.29 5.94
CA ARG A 58 10.39 -8.19 7.12
C ARG A 58 9.62 -8.39 8.40
N ASN A 59 8.34 -8.12 8.34
CA ASN A 59 7.48 -8.31 9.51
C ASN A 59 6.93 -9.73 9.51
#